data_bfe3764b9841ce6a9805c271ec0d2e4b
#
_entry.id   bfe3764b9841ce6a9805c271ec0d2e4b
#
_cell.length_a   1.000
_cell.length_b   1.000
_cell.length_c   1.000
_cell.angle_alpha   90.00
_cell.angle_beta   90.00
_cell.angle_gamma   90.00
#
_symmetry.space_group_name_H-M   'P 1'
#
loop_
_entity.id
_entity.type
_entity.pdbx_description
1 polymer ?
#
loop_
_entity_poly.entity_id
_entity_poly.type
_entity_poly.pdbx_seq_one_letter_code
_entity_poly.pdbx_strand_id
1 'polypeptide(L)'
;KENSINFKQCLICVDVNVPKKIISKIKKSLNKKKIYVHIFKPSEINKNFNSVNKILDILLNKNFSREDCLISVGGGITGDVSGFAASSFKRGLKFINIPTTLLSQVDSSIGGKTGINTKHGKNLIGSFYQPKLVISDINFLKTLPKREIVCGYGEILKHSLILNKKFYGYLAKNSKKILKLQ
;
A
#
# COMPACT_ATOMS: atom_id res chain seq x y z
N LYS A 1 22.07 4.12 -11.86
CA LYS A 1 22.42 3.42 -10.58
C LYS A 1 21.12 3.03 -9.92
N GLU A 2 20.81 1.74 -9.88
CA GLU A 2 19.66 1.22 -9.15
C GLU A 2 19.83 1.58 -7.66
N ASN A 3 18.84 2.27 -7.09
CA ASN A 3 18.80 2.56 -5.67
C ASN A 3 18.50 1.26 -4.92
N SER A 4 19.54 0.50 -4.58
CA SER A 4 19.38 -0.72 -3.80
C SER A 4 19.01 -0.37 -2.35
N ILE A 5 17.79 -0.74 -1.93
CA ILE A 5 17.36 -0.60 -0.54
C ILE A 5 17.92 -1.78 0.25
N ASN A 6 18.99 -1.52 1.02
CA ASN A 6 19.62 -2.54 1.85
C ASN A 6 18.89 -2.72 3.18
N PHE A 7 18.58 -3.96 3.54
CA PHE A 7 18.08 -4.38 4.85
C PHE A 7 18.42 -5.85 5.10
N LYS A 8 18.46 -6.27 6.35
CA LYS A 8 18.75 -7.68 6.74
C LYS A 8 17.47 -8.49 6.88
N GLN A 9 16.45 -7.89 7.47
CA GLN A 9 15.14 -8.54 7.67
C GLN A 9 14.00 -7.60 7.29
N CYS A 10 12.84 -8.17 6.97
CA CYS A 10 11.63 -7.40 6.69
C CYS A 10 10.38 -8.04 7.30
N LEU A 11 9.43 -7.18 7.64
CA LEU A 11 8.05 -7.57 7.92
C LEU A 11 7.19 -7.22 6.70
N ILE A 12 6.51 -8.21 6.14
CA ILE A 12 5.53 -8.01 5.08
C ILE A 12 4.14 -7.95 5.74
N CYS A 13 3.53 -6.76 5.76
CA CYS A 13 2.13 -6.59 6.13
C CYS A 13 1.29 -6.76 4.87
N VAL A 14 0.52 -7.84 4.80
CA VAL A 14 -0.19 -8.23 3.59
C VAL A 14 -1.69 -8.27 3.82
N ASP A 15 -2.44 -7.62 2.93
CA ASP A 15 -3.89 -7.71 2.86
C ASP A 15 -4.33 -9.16 2.61
N VAL A 16 -5.27 -9.65 3.42
CA VAL A 16 -5.80 -11.02 3.36
C VAL A 16 -6.36 -11.38 1.98
N ASN A 17 -6.82 -10.39 1.21
CA ASN A 17 -7.39 -10.57 -0.12
C ASN A 17 -6.33 -10.70 -1.22
N VAL A 18 -5.05 -10.42 -0.93
CA VAL A 18 -3.97 -10.56 -1.92
C VAL A 18 -3.71 -12.05 -2.21
N PRO A 19 -3.73 -12.47 -3.48
CA PRO A 19 -3.50 -13.86 -3.85
C PRO A 19 -2.17 -14.41 -3.32
N LYS A 20 -2.18 -15.61 -2.76
CA LYS A 20 -0.99 -16.28 -2.22
C LYS A 20 0.17 -16.36 -3.22
N LYS A 21 -0.13 -16.50 -4.53
CA LYS A 21 0.85 -16.53 -5.61
C LYS A 21 1.70 -15.25 -5.65
N ILE A 22 1.08 -14.09 -5.42
CA ILE A 22 1.77 -12.80 -5.38
C ILE A 22 2.72 -12.75 -4.19
N ILE A 23 2.24 -13.16 -3.01
CA ILE A 23 3.06 -13.21 -1.79
C ILE A 23 4.28 -14.14 -1.97
N SER A 24 4.06 -15.30 -2.58
CA SER A 24 5.14 -16.26 -2.90
C SER A 24 6.17 -15.66 -3.85
N LYS A 25 5.75 -14.89 -4.87
CA LYS A 25 6.65 -14.19 -5.79
C LYS A 25 7.49 -13.14 -5.06
N ILE A 26 6.87 -12.33 -4.18
CA ILE A 26 7.58 -11.33 -3.38
C ILE A 26 8.60 -12.01 -2.46
N LYS A 27 8.20 -13.09 -1.75
CA LYS A 27 9.13 -13.83 -0.89
C LYS A 27 10.33 -14.40 -1.66
N LYS A 28 10.11 -14.93 -2.87
CA LYS A 28 11.20 -15.44 -3.72
C LYS A 28 12.19 -14.33 -4.10
N SER A 29 11.72 -13.13 -4.39
CA SER A 29 12.61 -11.99 -4.70
C SER A 29 13.43 -11.52 -3.49
N LEU A 30 13.02 -11.89 -2.28
CA LEU A 30 13.65 -11.53 -1.01
C LEU A 30 14.36 -12.74 -0.34
N ASN A 31 14.70 -13.79 -1.09
CA ASN A 31 15.20 -15.07 -0.57
C ASN A 31 16.45 -14.98 0.31
N LYS A 32 17.27 -13.91 0.16
CA LYS A 32 18.47 -13.65 0.96
C LYS A 32 18.18 -12.87 2.26
N LYS A 33 16.92 -12.59 2.56
CA LYS A 33 16.49 -11.79 3.70
C LYS A 33 15.71 -12.62 4.71
N LYS A 34 15.75 -12.27 5.98
CA LYS A 34 14.88 -12.85 7.00
C LYS A 34 13.50 -12.22 6.87
N ILE A 35 12.48 -13.03 6.59
CA ILE A 35 11.12 -12.55 6.24
C ILE A 35 10.14 -12.97 7.32
N TYR A 36 9.39 -11.99 7.82
CA TYR A 36 8.20 -12.19 8.64
C TYR A 36 6.97 -11.74 7.87
N VAL A 37 5.82 -12.32 8.16
CA VAL A 37 4.56 -11.98 7.50
C VAL A 37 3.47 -11.74 8.53
N HIS A 38 2.78 -10.61 8.40
CA HIS A 38 1.57 -10.29 9.13
C HIS A 38 0.40 -10.21 8.14
N ILE A 39 -0.62 -11.06 8.34
CA ILE A 39 -1.84 -11.00 7.54
C ILE A 39 -2.75 -9.96 8.15
N PHE A 40 -3.09 -8.96 7.36
CA PHE A 40 -3.96 -7.85 7.76
C PHE A 40 -5.33 -7.97 7.07
N LYS A 41 -6.41 -7.80 7.82
CA LYS A 41 -7.78 -7.75 7.29
C LYS A 41 -8.17 -6.28 7.13
N PRO A 42 -8.08 -5.70 5.93
CA PRO A 42 -8.36 -4.29 5.73
C PRO A 42 -9.85 -4.01 5.84
N SER A 43 -10.18 -3.02 6.63
CA SER A 43 -11.50 -2.41 6.75
C SER A 43 -11.35 -1.05 7.43
N GLU A 44 -12.32 -0.17 7.26
CA GLU A 44 -12.34 1.12 7.96
C GLU A 44 -12.33 0.95 9.49
N ILE A 45 -12.94 -0.12 10.01
CA ILE A 45 -12.93 -0.47 11.44
C ILE A 45 -11.53 -0.86 11.90
N ASN A 46 -10.78 -1.58 11.06
CA ASN A 46 -9.42 -2.04 11.37
C ASN A 46 -8.35 -0.99 11.06
N LYS A 47 -8.71 0.15 10.50
CA LYS A 47 -7.82 1.30 10.30
C LYS A 47 -7.68 2.09 11.61
N ASN A 48 -7.05 1.51 12.63
CA ASN A 48 -7.03 2.02 14.00
C ASN A 48 -5.70 1.73 14.70
N PHE A 49 -5.53 2.27 15.92
CA PHE A 49 -4.35 2.04 16.75
C PHE A 49 -4.08 0.57 17.08
N ASN A 50 -5.11 -0.26 17.29
CA ASN A 50 -4.90 -1.67 17.61
C ASN A 50 -4.17 -2.40 16.47
N SER A 51 -4.49 -2.06 15.23
CA SER A 51 -3.81 -2.62 14.06
C SER A 51 -2.37 -2.14 13.93
N VAL A 52 -2.11 -0.87 14.23
CA VAL A 52 -0.75 -0.32 14.29
C VAL A 52 0.06 -1.01 15.39
N ASN A 53 -0.50 -1.13 16.60
CA ASN A 53 0.16 -1.78 17.73
C ASN A 53 0.55 -3.22 17.43
N LYS A 54 -0.31 -4.01 16.77
CA LYS A 54 0.03 -5.38 16.34
C LYS A 54 1.27 -5.43 15.43
N ILE A 55 1.41 -4.47 14.53
CA ILE A 55 2.60 -4.38 13.67
C ILE A 55 3.82 -4.00 14.51
N LEU A 56 3.69 -2.99 15.39
CA LEU A 56 4.77 -2.54 16.27
C LEU A 56 5.24 -3.67 17.19
N ASP A 57 4.33 -4.44 17.78
CA ASP A 57 4.64 -5.58 18.64
C ASP A 57 5.46 -6.64 17.90
N ILE A 58 5.11 -6.95 16.64
CA ILE A 58 5.90 -7.88 15.83
C ILE A 58 7.31 -7.32 15.59
N LEU A 59 7.43 -6.03 15.27
CA LEU A 59 8.72 -5.40 15.02
C LEU A 59 9.60 -5.39 16.28
N LEU A 60 9.01 -5.13 17.45
CA LEU A 60 9.69 -5.14 18.75
C LEU A 60 10.12 -6.56 19.13
N ASN A 61 9.20 -7.53 19.11
CA ASN A 61 9.43 -8.93 19.49
C ASN A 61 10.46 -9.64 18.59
N LYS A 62 10.60 -9.18 17.32
CA LYS A 62 11.57 -9.72 16.37
C LYS A 62 12.87 -8.89 16.30
N ASN A 63 13.06 -7.97 17.24
CA ASN A 63 14.28 -7.14 17.38
C ASN A 63 14.65 -6.40 16.09
N PHE A 64 13.64 -5.79 15.41
CA PHE A 64 13.91 -4.96 14.23
C PHE A 64 14.75 -3.73 14.60
N SER A 65 15.66 -3.36 13.71
CA SER A 65 16.41 -2.12 13.75
C SER A 65 15.82 -1.08 12.78
N ARG A 66 16.29 0.16 12.85
CA ARG A 66 15.92 1.20 11.87
C ARG A 66 16.41 0.90 10.44
N GLU A 67 17.40 0.04 10.30
CA GLU A 67 17.96 -0.39 9.02
C GLU A 67 17.17 -1.50 8.35
N ASP A 68 16.24 -2.11 9.06
CA ASP A 68 15.34 -3.13 8.53
C ASP A 68 14.16 -2.51 7.77
N CYS A 69 13.22 -3.31 7.27
CA CYS A 69 12.19 -2.84 6.37
C CYS A 69 10.80 -3.34 6.75
N LEU A 70 9.80 -2.45 6.65
CA LEU A 70 8.39 -2.81 6.60
C LEU A 70 7.90 -2.72 5.15
N ILE A 71 7.27 -3.78 4.67
CA ILE A 71 6.73 -3.85 3.30
C ILE A 71 5.21 -3.98 3.41
N SER A 72 4.47 -3.02 2.86
CA SER A 72 3.01 -3.12 2.72
C SER A 72 2.67 -3.75 1.37
N VAL A 73 1.74 -4.71 1.38
CA VAL A 73 1.21 -5.33 0.16
C VAL A 73 -0.32 -5.32 0.25
N GLY A 74 -0.99 -4.39 -0.43
CA GLY A 74 -2.44 -4.27 -0.32
C GLY A 74 -3.00 -2.96 -0.88
N GLY A 75 -4.24 -2.69 -0.55
CA GLY A 75 -4.91 -1.43 -0.87
C GLY A 75 -4.51 -0.28 0.06
N GLY A 76 -5.17 0.87 -0.09
CA GLY A 76 -4.85 2.10 0.66
C GLY A 76 -4.87 1.93 2.17
N ILE A 77 -5.86 1.23 2.74
CA ILE A 77 -5.95 0.99 4.20
C ILE A 77 -4.70 0.25 4.72
N THR A 78 -4.24 -0.77 3.99
CA THR A 78 -3.04 -1.53 4.35
C THR A 78 -1.80 -0.66 4.28
N GLY A 79 -1.69 0.18 3.24
CA GLY A 79 -0.62 1.16 3.06
C GLY A 79 -0.58 2.18 4.20
N ASP A 80 -1.73 2.76 4.53
CA ASP A 80 -1.86 3.78 5.58
C ASP A 80 -1.47 3.27 6.96
N VAL A 81 -2.01 2.11 7.38
CA VAL A 81 -1.71 1.49 8.68
C VAL A 81 -0.25 1.08 8.77
N SER A 82 0.28 0.45 7.70
CA SER A 82 1.69 0.02 7.67
C SER A 82 2.65 1.21 7.63
N GLY A 83 2.35 2.22 6.82
CA GLY A 83 3.18 3.42 6.72
C GLY A 83 3.21 4.19 8.05
N PHE A 84 2.08 4.30 8.76
CA PHE A 84 2.02 4.92 10.06
C PHE A 84 2.79 4.11 11.12
N ALA A 85 2.69 2.78 11.10
CA ALA A 85 3.52 1.92 11.96
C ALA A 85 5.02 2.11 11.66
N ALA A 86 5.40 2.18 10.38
CA ALA A 86 6.79 2.40 9.97
C ALA A 86 7.32 3.77 10.43
N SER A 87 6.50 4.82 10.35
CA SER A 87 6.89 6.17 10.82
C SER A 87 7.11 6.22 12.33
N SER A 88 6.29 5.47 13.08
CA SER A 88 6.30 5.46 14.54
C SER A 88 7.40 4.58 15.13
N PHE A 89 7.74 3.46 14.44
CA PHE A 89 8.75 2.52 14.94
C PHE A 89 10.14 3.15 15.00
N LYS A 90 10.72 3.28 16.20
CA LYS A 90 12.05 3.87 16.43
C LYS A 90 12.28 5.20 15.68
N ARG A 91 11.25 6.01 15.52
CA ARG A 91 11.23 7.30 14.80
C ARG A 91 11.51 7.18 13.30
N GLY A 92 11.18 6.05 12.70
CA GLY A 92 11.28 5.78 11.27
C GLY A 92 11.95 4.47 10.92
N LEU A 93 11.25 3.61 10.20
CA LEU A 93 11.72 2.34 9.65
C LEU A 93 11.64 2.40 8.14
N LYS A 94 12.59 1.82 7.40
CA LYS A 94 12.48 1.78 5.93
C LYS A 94 11.13 1.19 5.52
N PHE A 95 10.42 1.90 4.65
CA PHE A 95 9.08 1.53 4.22
C PHE A 95 9.04 1.33 2.70
N ILE A 96 8.50 0.19 2.26
CA ILE A 96 8.23 -0.11 0.84
C ILE A 96 6.72 -0.33 0.72
N ASN A 97 6.09 0.35 -0.24
CA ASN A 97 4.67 0.19 -0.51
C ASN A 97 4.44 -0.52 -1.84
N ILE A 98 3.66 -1.60 -1.80
CA ILE A 98 3.26 -2.38 -2.98
C ILE A 98 1.73 -2.28 -3.09
N PRO A 99 1.21 -1.22 -3.74
CA PRO A 99 -0.22 -1.00 -3.90
C PRO A 99 -0.81 -2.04 -4.86
N THR A 100 -1.87 -2.71 -4.43
CA THR A 100 -2.50 -3.80 -5.21
C THR A 100 -3.88 -3.46 -5.75
N THR A 101 -4.49 -2.34 -5.35
CA THR A 101 -5.75 -1.84 -5.92
C THR A 101 -5.49 -0.69 -6.88
N LEU A 102 -6.37 -0.47 -7.85
CA LEU A 102 -6.22 0.64 -8.79
C LEU A 102 -6.19 1.99 -8.06
N LEU A 103 -7.11 2.21 -7.12
CA LEU A 103 -7.14 3.43 -6.31
C LEU A 103 -5.82 3.66 -5.56
N SER A 104 -5.25 2.60 -4.97
CA SER A 104 -3.98 2.75 -4.26
C SER A 104 -2.79 3.03 -5.19
N GLN A 105 -2.81 2.51 -6.42
CA GLN A 105 -1.75 2.77 -7.40
C GLN A 105 -1.76 4.21 -7.93
N VAL A 106 -2.95 4.81 -8.09
CA VAL A 106 -3.09 6.14 -8.72
C VAL A 106 -3.21 7.28 -7.71
N ASP A 107 -3.43 6.98 -6.43
CA ASP A 107 -3.67 7.99 -5.40
C ASP A 107 -2.95 7.67 -4.09
N SER A 108 -3.44 6.73 -3.26
CA SER A 108 -3.03 6.64 -1.85
C SER A 108 -1.59 6.18 -1.61
N SER A 109 -0.91 5.58 -2.60
CA SER A 109 0.52 5.24 -2.47
C SER A 109 1.47 6.43 -2.71
N ILE A 110 0.93 7.59 -3.11
CA ILE A 110 1.69 8.77 -3.50
C ILE A 110 1.43 9.89 -2.49
N GLY A 111 2.47 10.69 -2.21
CA GLY A 111 2.37 11.82 -1.29
C GLY A 111 2.67 11.49 0.18
N GLY A 112 2.89 10.22 0.52
CA GLY A 112 3.35 9.81 1.86
C GLY A 112 2.34 10.01 2.98
N LYS A 113 1.07 10.25 2.68
CA LYS A 113 0.01 10.31 3.68
C LYS A 113 -0.20 8.93 4.28
N THR A 114 -0.06 8.83 5.60
CA THR A 114 -0.33 7.60 6.35
C THR A 114 -1.15 7.95 7.57
N GLY A 115 -2.03 7.05 8.01
CA GLY A 115 -2.86 7.39 9.15
C GLY A 115 -3.95 6.39 9.46
N ILE A 116 -4.66 6.69 10.51
CA ILE A 116 -5.70 5.85 11.10
C ILE A 116 -6.95 6.65 11.44
N ASN A 117 -8.03 5.91 11.62
CA ASN A 117 -9.30 6.44 12.08
C ASN A 117 -9.37 6.47 13.61
N THR A 118 -10.18 7.37 14.13
CA THR A 118 -10.49 7.52 15.55
C THR A 118 -12.01 7.56 15.74
N LYS A 119 -12.48 7.55 16.98
CA LYS A 119 -13.89 7.78 17.31
C LYS A 119 -14.41 9.16 16.86
N HIS A 120 -13.52 10.11 16.62
CA HIS A 120 -13.86 11.47 16.21
C HIS A 120 -13.92 11.66 14.70
N GLY A 121 -13.40 10.71 13.92
CA GLY A 121 -13.44 10.78 12.45
C GLY A 121 -12.35 9.95 11.77
N LYS A 122 -12.39 9.97 10.44
CA LYS A 122 -11.44 9.26 9.58
C LYS A 122 -10.15 10.07 9.39
N ASN A 123 -9.01 9.37 9.37
CA ASN A 123 -7.70 9.92 9.01
C ASN A 123 -7.23 11.12 9.85
N LEU A 124 -7.69 11.23 11.10
CA LEU A 124 -7.34 12.36 11.97
C LEU A 124 -5.98 12.21 12.65
N ILE A 125 -5.45 10.99 12.72
CA ILE A 125 -4.14 10.71 13.32
C ILE A 125 -3.28 10.00 12.28
N GLY A 126 -2.05 10.49 12.09
CA GLY A 126 -1.13 9.93 11.12
C GLY A 126 0.14 10.74 10.98
N SER A 127 0.87 10.47 9.92
CA SER A 127 2.10 11.19 9.58
C SER A 127 2.27 11.29 8.07
N PHE A 128 3.03 12.28 7.62
CA PHE A 128 3.58 12.28 6.28
C PHE A 128 4.87 11.44 6.30
N TYR A 129 4.80 10.23 5.77
CA TYR A 129 5.94 9.31 5.76
C TYR A 129 6.15 8.72 4.37
N GLN A 130 7.14 9.25 3.66
CA GLN A 130 7.43 8.85 2.29
C GLN A 130 8.03 7.42 2.25
N PRO A 131 7.45 6.51 1.46
CA PRO A 131 8.06 5.21 1.23
C PRO A 131 9.39 5.38 0.50
N LYS A 132 10.37 4.54 0.82
CA LYS A 132 11.65 4.47 0.09
C LYS A 132 11.46 3.94 -1.33
N LEU A 133 10.40 3.18 -1.56
CA LEU A 133 10.04 2.63 -2.87
C LEU A 133 8.54 2.34 -2.93
N VAL A 134 7.92 2.68 -4.06
CA VAL A 134 6.58 2.24 -4.43
C VAL A 134 6.70 1.31 -5.64
N ILE A 135 6.12 0.11 -5.55
CA ILE A 135 6.11 -0.87 -6.64
C ILE A 135 4.68 -1.08 -7.12
N SER A 136 4.32 -0.41 -8.20
CA SER A 136 3.02 -0.57 -8.88
C SER A 136 3.14 -1.59 -10.02
N ASP A 137 2.44 -2.72 -9.90
CA ASP A 137 2.35 -3.75 -10.93
C ASP A 137 0.89 -3.85 -11.41
N ILE A 138 0.65 -3.52 -12.67
CA ILE A 138 -0.68 -3.58 -13.30
C ILE A 138 -1.26 -5.01 -13.31
N ASN A 139 -0.43 -6.05 -13.20
CA ASN A 139 -0.91 -7.42 -13.10
C ASN A 139 -1.74 -7.68 -11.84
N PHE A 140 -1.58 -6.90 -10.78
CA PHE A 140 -2.43 -7.00 -9.59
C PHE A 140 -3.89 -6.68 -9.90
N LEU A 141 -4.13 -5.82 -10.87
CA LEU A 141 -5.47 -5.38 -11.26
C LEU A 141 -6.32 -6.51 -11.88
N LYS A 142 -5.67 -7.52 -12.47
CA LYS A 142 -6.36 -8.66 -13.11
C LYS A 142 -7.22 -9.49 -12.14
N THR A 143 -6.92 -9.42 -10.86
CA THR A 143 -7.64 -10.17 -9.81
C THR A 143 -8.58 -9.32 -8.99
N LEU A 144 -8.68 -8.02 -9.30
CA LEU A 144 -9.55 -7.10 -8.56
C LEU A 144 -11.02 -7.28 -8.91
N PRO A 145 -11.92 -7.20 -7.93
CA PRO A 145 -13.35 -7.05 -8.18
C PRO A 145 -13.63 -5.79 -9.02
N LYS A 146 -14.65 -5.87 -9.89
CA LYS A 146 -15.05 -4.75 -10.76
C LYS A 146 -15.29 -3.45 -9.99
N ARG A 147 -15.85 -3.54 -8.78
CA ARG A 147 -16.08 -2.39 -7.90
C ARG A 147 -14.78 -1.62 -7.61
N GLU A 148 -13.70 -2.33 -7.31
CA GLU A 148 -12.40 -1.71 -7.01
C GLU A 148 -11.78 -1.05 -8.24
N ILE A 149 -12.00 -1.61 -9.44
CA ILE A 149 -11.60 -0.98 -10.70
C ILE A 149 -12.39 0.32 -10.91
N VAL A 150 -13.70 0.31 -10.70
CA VAL A 150 -14.56 1.51 -10.85
C VAL A 150 -14.15 2.59 -9.85
N CYS A 151 -13.85 2.23 -8.59
CA CYS A 151 -13.39 3.19 -7.59
C CYS A 151 -12.08 3.88 -8.02
N GLY A 152 -11.08 3.13 -8.46
CA GLY A 152 -9.83 3.70 -8.94
C GLY A 152 -9.99 4.51 -10.24
N TYR A 153 -10.89 4.07 -11.12
CA TYR A 153 -11.21 4.82 -12.34
C TYR A 153 -11.83 6.19 -12.03
N GLY A 154 -12.67 6.29 -10.99
CA GLY A 154 -13.23 7.57 -10.52
C GLY A 154 -12.12 8.57 -10.15
N GLU A 155 -11.05 8.13 -9.50
CA GLU A 155 -9.91 8.98 -9.16
C GLU A 155 -9.12 9.41 -10.41
N ILE A 156 -8.89 8.49 -11.35
CA ILE A 156 -8.27 8.82 -12.64
C ILE A 156 -9.09 9.87 -13.40
N LEU A 157 -10.42 9.71 -13.41
CA LEU A 157 -11.34 10.66 -14.03
C LEU A 157 -11.26 12.03 -13.35
N LYS A 158 -11.22 12.08 -12.03
CA LYS A 158 -11.04 13.32 -11.26
C LYS A 158 -9.77 14.05 -11.68
N HIS A 159 -8.63 13.36 -11.75
CA HIS A 159 -7.37 13.94 -12.19
C HIS A 159 -7.46 14.50 -13.61
N SER A 160 -8.10 13.79 -14.52
CA SER A 160 -8.25 14.24 -15.91
C SER A 160 -9.09 15.52 -16.03
N LEU A 161 -10.16 15.62 -15.25
CA LEU A 161 -11.04 16.80 -15.22
C LEU A 161 -10.33 18.05 -14.69
N ILE A 162 -9.44 17.88 -13.70
CA ILE A 162 -8.73 19.00 -13.06
C ILE A 162 -7.55 19.46 -13.92
N LEU A 163 -6.80 18.55 -14.52
CA LEU A 163 -5.47 18.86 -15.03
C LEU A 163 -5.31 18.71 -16.56
N ASN A 164 -6.15 17.91 -17.25
CA ASN A 164 -5.82 17.50 -18.62
C ASN A 164 -7.02 17.18 -19.51
N LYS A 165 -7.52 18.18 -20.24
CA LYS A 165 -8.64 18.04 -21.18
C LYS A 165 -8.40 16.95 -22.26
N LYS A 166 -7.17 16.79 -22.75
CA LYS A 166 -6.84 15.73 -23.74
C LYS A 166 -6.99 14.35 -23.14
N PHE A 167 -6.50 14.18 -21.90
CA PHE A 167 -6.62 12.93 -21.16
C PHE A 167 -8.08 12.59 -20.84
N TYR A 168 -8.87 13.60 -20.46
CA TYR A 168 -10.33 13.42 -20.30
C TYR A 168 -11.00 12.91 -21.59
N GLY A 169 -10.70 13.52 -22.74
CA GLY A 169 -11.21 13.05 -24.03
C GLY A 169 -10.82 11.61 -24.37
N TYR A 170 -9.58 11.22 -24.03
CA TYR A 170 -9.12 9.83 -24.17
C TYR A 170 -9.94 8.89 -23.28
N LEU A 171 -10.13 9.23 -21.99
CA LEU A 171 -10.89 8.42 -21.05
C LEU A 171 -12.36 8.29 -21.46
N ALA A 172 -13.00 9.37 -21.91
CA ALA A 172 -14.38 9.36 -22.39
C ALA A 172 -14.55 8.40 -23.57
N LYS A 173 -13.62 8.43 -24.54
CA LYS A 173 -13.65 7.55 -25.73
C LYS A 173 -13.39 6.08 -25.39
N ASN A 174 -12.54 5.80 -24.39
CA ASN A 174 -12.06 4.45 -24.10
C ASN A 174 -12.64 3.84 -22.79
N SER A 175 -13.55 4.55 -22.10
CA SER A 175 -14.08 4.17 -20.79
C SER A 175 -14.55 2.70 -20.70
N LYS A 176 -15.32 2.24 -21.71
CA LYS A 176 -15.84 0.86 -21.77
C LYS A 176 -14.73 -0.19 -21.82
N LYS A 177 -13.64 0.07 -22.55
CA LYS A 177 -12.48 -0.84 -22.67
C LYS A 177 -11.67 -0.83 -21.36
N ILE A 178 -11.40 0.35 -20.82
CA ILE A 178 -10.63 0.52 -19.58
C ILE A 178 -11.32 -0.20 -18.42
N LEU A 179 -12.64 -0.02 -18.26
CA LEU A 179 -13.43 -0.67 -17.20
C LEU A 179 -13.57 -2.20 -17.36
N LYS A 180 -13.25 -2.73 -18.56
CA LYS A 180 -13.16 -4.16 -18.82
C LYS A 180 -11.73 -4.71 -18.73
N LEU A 181 -10.74 -3.84 -18.46
CA LEU A 181 -9.30 -4.18 -18.48
C LEU A 181 -8.82 -4.73 -19.83
N GLN A 182 -9.33 -4.16 -20.92
CA GLN A 182 -9.01 -4.50 -22.31
C GLN A 182 -8.03 -3.50 -22.95
#